data_4c2fe9e6fa6ed23bc3e3673628a47a70
#
_entry.id   4c2fe9e6fa6ed23bc3e3673628a47a70
#
_cell.length_a   1.000
_cell.length_b   1.000
_cell.length_c   1.000
_cell.angle_alpha   90.00
_cell.angle_beta   90.00
_cell.angle_gamma   90.00
#
_symmetry.space_group_name_H-M   'P 1'
#
loop_
_entity.id
_entity.type
_entity.pdbx_description
1 polymer ?
#
loop_
_entity_poly.entity_id
_entity_poly.type
_entity_poly.pdbx_seq_one_letter_code
_entity_poly.pdbx_strand_id
1 'polypeptide(L)'
;IKEELNMTGEQIMKVTGILLENLIPTLKIFGFTLLFSIPLGLIVAALKMCRFKPISWLTNLYILIMRGTPLMLQIIVVYYALPFLKTATKGTGGFVESLLSGVDPAAESFMFTMVIIAFVLNYAAYFAEIFRGGIESIPRGQYEAAAALGMTKAQTFFRIILPQVI
;
A
#
# COMPACT_ATOMS: atom_id res chain seq x y z
N ILE A 1 6.65 12.19 -42.64
CA ILE A 1 5.80 12.27 -41.42
C ILE A 1 4.51 11.44 -41.58
N LYS A 2 3.93 11.22 -42.78
CA LYS A 2 2.73 10.39 -43.00
C LYS A 2 3.01 8.89 -43.20
N GLU A 3 4.24 8.50 -43.55
CA GLU A 3 4.61 7.08 -43.75
C GLU A 3 4.92 6.35 -42.43
N GLU A 4 5.29 7.04 -41.38
CA GLU A 4 5.61 6.42 -40.07
C GLU A 4 4.36 6.04 -39.25
N LEU A 5 3.17 6.47 -39.65
CA LEU A 5 1.92 6.20 -38.90
C LEU A 5 1.10 5.00 -39.41
N ASN A 6 1.53 4.35 -40.51
CA ASN A 6 0.86 3.14 -41.00
C ASN A 6 1.48 1.89 -40.38
N MET A 7 1.07 1.58 -39.13
CA MET A 7 1.34 0.29 -38.54
C MET A 7 0.69 -0.80 -39.39
N THR A 8 1.49 -1.73 -39.89
CA THR A 8 0.99 -2.91 -40.61
C THR A 8 0.11 -3.74 -39.70
N GLY A 9 -0.96 -4.38 -40.19
CA GLY A 9 -1.86 -5.20 -39.37
C GLY A 9 -1.15 -6.25 -38.51
N GLU A 10 -0.04 -6.81 -38.97
CA GLU A 10 0.82 -7.69 -38.20
C GLU A 10 1.49 -7.01 -37.00
N GLN A 11 1.93 -5.76 -37.16
CA GLN A 11 2.52 -4.98 -36.06
C GLN A 11 1.47 -4.65 -34.99
N ILE A 12 0.25 -4.32 -35.41
CA ILE A 12 -0.87 -4.09 -34.49
C ILE A 12 -1.18 -5.36 -33.69
N MET A 13 -1.29 -6.50 -34.35
CA MET A 13 -1.55 -7.78 -33.67
C MET A 13 -0.42 -8.16 -32.70
N LYS A 14 0.82 -7.96 -33.08
CA LYS A 14 1.98 -8.24 -32.21
C LYS A 14 2.00 -7.33 -30.98
N VAL A 15 1.77 -6.03 -31.15
CA VAL A 15 1.70 -5.08 -30.03
C VAL A 15 0.52 -5.40 -29.12
N THR A 16 -0.64 -5.71 -29.68
CA THR A 16 -1.82 -6.10 -28.90
C THR A 16 -1.57 -7.38 -28.10
N GLY A 17 -0.89 -8.38 -28.67
CA GLY A 17 -0.49 -9.59 -27.98
C GLY A 17 0.41 -9.30 -26.78
N ILE A 18 1.45 -8.50 -26.96
CA ILE A 18 2.38 -8.07 -25.89
C ILE A 18 1.62 -7.30 -24.78
N LEU A 19 0.70 -6.42 -25.15
CA LEU A 19 -0.12 -5.67 -24.18
C LEU A 19 -1.02 -6.59 -23.35
N LEU A 20 -1.65 -7.59 -23.99
CA LEU A 20 -2.52 -8.57 -23.30
C LEU A 20 -1.72 -9.47 -22.35
N GLU A 21 -0.53 -9.93 -22.77
CA GLU A 21 0.34 -10.72 -21.89
C GLU A 21 0.77 -9.94 -20.64
N ASN A 22 1.08 -8.65 -20.80
CA ASN A 22 1.49 -7.79 -19.69
C ASN A 22 0.32 -7.25 -18.84
N LEU A 23 -0.92 -7.45 -19.29
CA LEU A 23 -2.11 -7.06 -18.52
C LEU A 23 -2.27 -7.91 -17.26
N ILE A 24 -1.98 -9.21 -17.33
CA ILE A 24 -2.11 -10.13 -16.18
C ILE A 24 -1.21 -9.74 -15.01
N PRO A 25 0.10 -9.51 -15.17
CA PRO A 25 0.96 -9.00 -14.10
C PRO A 25 0.45 -7.67 -13.53
N THR A 26 0.02 -6.76 -14.38
CA THR A 26 -0.53 -5.46 -13.96
C THR A 26 -1.77 -5.61 -13.09
N LEU A 27 -2.72 -6.46 -13.49
CA LEU A 27 -3.93 -6.76 -12.71
C LEU A 27 -3.60 -7.45 -11.39
N LYS A 28 -2.58 -8.32 -11.34
CA LYS A 28 -2.12 -8.93 -10.10
C LYS A 28 -1.58 -7.87 -9.14
N ILE A 29 -0.69 -6.97 -9.60
CA ILE A 29 -0.17 -5.88 -8.77
C ILE A 29 -1.32 -5.01 -8.26
N PHE A 30 -2.25 -4.61 -9.12
CA PHE A 30 -3.41 -3.83 -8.75
C PHE A 30 -4.27 -4.53 -7.68
N GLY A 31 -4.63 -5.79 -7.92
CA GLY A 31 -5.47 -6.57 -7.01
C GLY A 31 -4.82 -6.77 -5.64
N PHE A 32 -3.54 -7.17 -5.59
CA PHE A 32 -2.82 -7.33 -4.33
C PHE A 32 -2.62 -6.00 -3.62
N THR A 33 -2.35 -4.92 -4.36
CA THR A 33 -2.23 -3.59 -3.77
C THR A 33 -3.52 -3.19 -3.06
N LEU A 34 -4.68 -3.29 -3.70
CA LEU A 34 -5.96 -2.94 -3.07
C LEU A 34 -6.27 -3.86 -1.88
N LEU A 35 -6.11 -5.17 -2.07
CA LEU A 35 -6.42 -6.16 -1.03
C LEU A 35 -5.67 -5.89 0.27
N PHE A 36 -4.40 -5.50 0.21
CA PHE A 36 -3.57 -5.27 1.39
C PHE A 36 -3.53 -3.82 1.84
N SER A 37 -3.61 -2.84 0.93
CA SER A 37 -3.52 -1.42 1.29
C SER A 37 -4.79 -0.88 1.95
N ILE A 38 -5.97 -1.39 1.61
CA ILE A 38 -7.23 -0.96 2.22
C ILE A 38 -7.27 -1.31 3.71
N PRO A 39 -7.09 -2.59 4.14
CA PRO A 39 -7.09 -2.91 5.56
C PRO A 39 -5.92 -2.27 6.31
N LEU A 40 -4.73 -2.21 5.70
CA LEU A 40 -3.58 -1.54 6.30
C LEU A 40 -3.84 -0.03 6.46
N GLY A 41 -4.45 0.61 5.48
CA GLY A 41 -4.83 2.02 5.54
C GLY A 41 -5.82 2.32 6.67
N LEU A 42 -6.77 1.42 6.92
CA LEU A 42 -7.70 1.55 8.04
C LEU A 42 -6.97 1.45 9.40
N ILE A 43 -6.02 0.52 9.52
CA ILE A 43 -5.16 0.40 10.71
C ILE A 43 -4.34 1.67 10.91
N VAL A 44 -3.70 2.17 9.86
CA VAL A 44 -2.89 3.40 9.90
C VAL A 44 -3.75 4.62 10.26
N ALA A 45 -4.99 4.72 9.74
CA ALA A 45 -5.94 5.76 10.12
C ALA A 45 -6.28 5.71 11.61
N ALA A 46 -6.54 4.51 12.15
CA ALA A 46 -6.82 4.31 13.56
C ALA A 46 -5.62 4.69 14.45
N LEU A 47 -4.39 4.32 14.04
CA LEU A 47 -3.16 4.69 14.74
C LEU A 47 -2.93 6.22 14.72
N LYS A 48 -3.20 6.88 13.59
CA LYS A 48 -3.10 8.34 13.48
C LYS A 48 -4.06 9.06 14.41
N MET A 49 -5.30 8.54 14.54
CA MET A 49 -6.33 9.11 15.42
C MET A 49 -6.20 8.67 16.89
N CYS A 50 -5.18 7.85 17.21
CA CYS A 50 -4.96 7.39 18.57
C CYS A 50 -4.63 8.55 19.52
N ARG A 51 -5.12 8.48 20.78
CA ARG A 51 -4.85 9.48 21.83
C ARG A 51 -3.39 9.50 22.28
N PHE A 52 -2.63 8.44 22.06
CA PHE A 52 -1.21 8.35 22.43
C PHE A 52 -0.34 9.09 21.42
N LYS A 53 0.07 10.31 21.80
CA LYS A 53 0.77 11.25 20.93
C LYS A 53 2.01 10.69 20.20
N PRO A 54 2.90 9.88 20.81
CA PRO A 54 4.06 9.32 20.11
C PRO A 54 3.68 8.44 18.93
N ILE A 55 2.65 7.58 19.07
CA ILE A 55 2.17 6.73 17.99
C ILE A 55 1.56 7.57 16.86
N SER A 56 0.69 8.52 17.22
CA SER A 56 0.08 9.42 16.26
C SER A 56 1.12 10.25 15.49
N TRP A 57 2.17 10.73 16.19
CA TRP A 57 3.27 11.47 15.55
C TRP A 57 4.07 10.60 14.58
N LEU A 58 4.45 9.38 14.97
CA LEU A 58 5.19 8.45 14.13
C LEU A 58 4.36 8.06 12.88
N THR A 59 3.07 7.81 13.08
CA THR A 59 2.15 7.49 11.97
C THR A 59 2.01 8.68 11.01
N ASN A 60 1.94 9.89 11.53
CA ASN A 60 1.89 11.10 10.72
C ASN A 60 3.18 11.30 9.92
N LEU A 61 4.35 11.01 10.51
CA LEU A 61 5.64 11.04 9.82
C LEU A 61 5.68 10.01 8.67
N TYR A 62 5.21 8.79 8.92
CA TYR A 62 5.08 7.78 7.87
C TYR A 62 4.20 8.27 6.71
N ILE A 63 3.01 8.79 6.99
CA ILE A 63 2.10 9.31 5.98
C ILE A 63 2.74 10.47 5.20
N LEU A 64 3.44 11.37 5.90
CA LEU A 64 4.14 12.50 5.28
C LEU A 64 5.21 12.02 4.29
N ILE A 65 6.04 11.05 4.70
CA ILE A 65 7.10 10.48 3.85
C ILE A 65 6.48 9.79 2.63
N MET A 66 5.52 8.90 2.84
CA MET A 66 4.91 8.10 1.76
C MET A 66 4.17 8.96 0.73
N ARG A 67 3.53 10.04 1.16
CA ARG A 67 2.81 10.95 0.24
C ARG A 67 3.67 12.09 -0.29
N GLY A 68 4.78 12.39 0.38
CA GLY A 68 5.70 13.46 0.00
C GLY A 68 6.85 13.03 -0.90
N THR A 69 7.03 11.72 -1.12
CA THR A 69 8.13 11.20 -1.97
C THR A 69 7.57 10.47 -3.20
N PRO A 70 8.28 10.53 -4.35
CA PRO A 70 7.88 9.80 -5.55
C PRO A 70 7.83 8.28 -5.33
N LEU A 71 6.76 7.63 -5.78
CA LEU A 71 6.60 6.17 -5.66
C LEU A 71 7.77 5.39 -6.27
N MET A 72 8.32 5.86 -7.40
CA MET A 72 9.49 5.20 -8.02
C MET A 72 10.69 5.13 -7.08
N LEU A 73 10.98 6.20 -6.32
CA LEU A 73 12.07 6.18 -5.33
C LEU A 73 11.78 5.18 -4.20
N GLN A 74 10.53 5.09 -3.76
CA GLN A 74 10.12 4.13 -2.74
C GLN A 74 10.32 2.68 -3.21
N ILE A 75 9.96 2.37 -4.46
CA ILE A 75 10.19 1.04 -5.05
C ILE A 75 11.68 0.71 -5.05
N ILE A 76 12.54 1.64 -5.47
CA ILE A 76 14.00 1.46 -5.48
C ILE A 76 14.51 1.19 -4.06
N VAL A 77 14.10 2.00 -3.09
CA VAL A 77 14.51 1.83 -1.69
C VAL A 77 14.07 0.46 -1.15
N VAL A 78 12.81 0.08 -1.34
CA VAL A 78 12.28 -1.20 -0.85
C VAL A 78 12.98 -2.39 -1.54
N TYR A 79 13.20 -2.29 -2.85
CA TYR A 79 13.87 -3.35 -3.61
C TYR A 79 15.32 -3.57 -3.17
N TYR A 80 16.09 -2.49 -2.98
CA TYR A 80 17.51 -2.59 -2.62
C TYR A 80 17.77 -2.71 -1.12
N ALA A 81 16.79 -2.43 -0.25
CA ALA A 81 16.97 -2.47 1.20
C ALA A 81 17.39 -3.87 1.69
N LEU A 82 16.69 -4.93 1.27
CA LEU A 82 17.00 -6.31 1.70
C LEU A 82 18.35 -6.82 1.16
N PRO A 83 18.70 -6.70 -0.12
CA PRO A 83 20.01 -7.03 -0.65
C PRO A 83 21.14 -6.26 0.05
N PHE A 84 20.94 -4.98 0.32
CA PHE A 84 21.90 -4.15 1.05
C PHE A 84 22.11 -4.66 2.48
N LEU A 85 21.03 -4.92 3.22
CA LEU A 85 21.09 -5.49 4.57
C LEU A 85 21.77 -6.86 4.57
N LYS A 86 21.44 -7.73 3.61
CA LYS A 86 22.09 -9.05 3.45
C LYS A 86 23.59 -8.91 3.28
N THR A 87 24.04 -7.96 2.46
CA THR A 87 25.48 -7.72 2.23
C THR A 87 26.13 -7.12 3.48
N ALA A 88 25.47 -6.16 4.14
CA ALA A 88 26.00 -5.49 5.33
C ALA A 88 26.11 -6.42 6.55
N THR A 89 25.25 -7.44 6.65
CA THR A 89 25.24 -8.39 7.78
C THR A 89 25.99 -9.69 7.49
N LYS A 90 26.56 -9.84 6.30
CA LYS A 90 27.32 -11.04 5.90
C LYS A 90 28.52 -11.25 6.80
N GLY A 91 28.61 -12.42 7.41
CA GLY A 91 29.71 -12.80 8.31
C GLY A 91 29.54 -12.33 9.76
N THR A 92 28.41 -11.71 10.14
CA THR A 92 28.16 -11.31 11.53
C THR A 92 27.63 -12.49 12.39
N GLY A 93 27.20 -13.58 11.75
CA GLY A 93 26.60 -14.75 12.43
C GLY A 93 25.30 -14.44 13.21
N GLY A 94 24.72 -13.26 12.97
CA GLY A 94 23.56 -12.77 13.71
C GLY A 94 22.23 -13.27 13.19
N PHE A 95 21.17 -13.04 13.98
CA PHE A 95 19.78 -13.38 13.64
C PHE A 95 19.36 -12.79 12.28
N VAL A 96 19.80 -11.57 11.96
CA VAL A 96 19.45 -10.89 10.70
C VAL A 96 20.08 -11.59 9.50
N GLU A 97 21.33 -12.04 9.59
CA GLU A 97 21.99 -12.83 8.54
C GLU A 97 21.25 -14.13 8.29
N SER A 98 20.88 -14.86 9.37
CA SER A 98 20.10 -16.10 9.26
C SER A 98 18.74 -15.86 8.59
N LEU A 99 18.05 -14.79 8.96
CA LEU A 99 16.74 -14.45 8.37
C LEU A 99 16.85 -14.12 6.88
N LEU A 100 17.93 -13.42 6.47
CA LEU A 100 18.13 -12.99 5.10
C LEU A 100 18.86 -14.03 4.22
N SER A 101 19.31 -15.14 4.78
CA SER A 101 20.05 -16.18 4.04
C SER A 101 19.23 -16.78 2.90
N GLY A 102 17.92 -16.96 3.08
CA GLY A 102 17.00 -17.49 2.07
C GLY A 102 16.51 -16.47 1.03
N VAL A 103 16.90 -15.21 1.14
CA VAL A 103 16.48 -14.16 0.19
C VAL A 103 17.36 -14.25 -1.06
N ASP A 104 16.76 -14.52 -2.21
CA ASP A 104 17.42 -14.44 -3.53
C ASP A 104 16.94 -13.19 -4.29
N PRO A 105 17.78 -12.14 -4.35
CA PRO A 105 17.42 -10.90 -5.04
C PRO A 105 17.29 -11.06 -6.57
N ALA A 106 17.84 -12.13 -7.15
CA ALA A 106 17.77 -12.41 -8.58
C ALA A 106 16.47 -13.13 -8.98
N ALA A 107 15.74 -13.67 -8.01
CA ALA A 107 14.46 -14.33 -8.28
C ALA A 107 13.40 -13.32 -8.78
N GLU A 108 12.70 -13.67 -9.84
CA GLU A 108 11.59 -12.85 -10.38
C GLU A 108 10.48 -12.60 -9.33
N SER A 109 10.20 -13.63 -8.51
CA SER A 109 9.26 -13.54 -7.40
C SER A 109 9.68 -12.52 -6.35
N PHE A 110 10.99 -12.32 -6.13
CA PHE A 110 11.50 -11.32 -5.20
C PHE A 110 11.15 -9.91 -5.69
N MET A 111 11.46 -9.59 -6.96
CA MET A 111 11.16 -8.28 -7.55
C MET A 111 9.66 -7.97 -7.48
N PHE A 112 8.82 -8.93 -7.89
CA PHE A 112 7.37 -8.78 -7.84
C PHE A 112 6.87 -8.50 -6.41
N THR A 113 7.39 -9.23 -5.41
CA THR A 113 7.01 -9.05 -4.01
C THR A 113 7.42 -7.67 -3.48
N MET A 114 8.64 -7.21 -3.78
CA MET A 114 9.12 -5.89 -3.33
C MET A 114 8.31 -4.75 -3.94
N VAL A 115 7.93 -4.88 -5.21
CA VAL A 115 7.04 -3.92 -5.87
C VAL A 115 5.68 -3.88 -5.16
N ILE A 116 5.05 -5.03 -4.87
CA ILE A 116 3.78 -5.07 -4.14
C ILE A 116 3.93 -4.41 -2.76
N ILE A 117 4.98 -4.72 -2.01
CA ILE A 117 5.22 -4.12 -0.69
C ILE A 117 5.30 -2.59 -0.80
N ALA A 118 6.08 -2.07 -1.76
CA ALA A 118 6.21 -0.63 -1.96
C ALA A 118 4.86 0.02 -2.29
N PHE A 119 4.08 -0.58 -3.20
CA PHE A 119 2.74 -0.10 -3.54
C PHE A 119 1.79 -0.15 -2.33
N VAL A 120 1.76 -1.27 -1.61
CA VAL A 120 0.88 -1.43 -0.43
C VAL A 120 1.20 -0.38 0.63
N LEU A 121 2.47 -0.16 0.94
CA LEU A 121 2.88 0.86 1.91
C LEU A 121 2.51 2.27 1.44
N ASN A 122 2.75 2.58 0.17
CA ASN A 122 2.40 3.89 -0.37
C ASN A 122 0.89 4.12 -0.34
N TYR A 123 0.10 3.22 -0.91
CA TYR A 123 -1.36 3.37 -0.99
C TYR A 123 -2.05 3.27 0.37
N ALA A 124 -1.51 2.53 1.35
CA ALA A 124 -2.00 2.52 2.72
C ALA A 124 -1.95 3.92 3.35
N ALA A 125 -0.93 4.72 3.05
CA ALA A 125 -0.86 6.10 3.52
C ALA A 125 -1.94 7.00 2.90
N TYR A 126 -2.29 6.78 1.62
CA TYR A 126 -3.41 7.49 0.97
C TYR A 126 -4.76 7.05 1.54
N PHE A 127 -5.00 5.74 1.67
CA PHE A 127 -6.22 5.23 2.27
C PHE A 127 -6.40 5.67 3.72
N ALA A 128 -5.30 5.76 4.49
CA ALA A 128 -5.36 6.27 5.86
C ALA A 128 -5.92 7.69 5.93
N GLU A 129 -5.55 8.58 5.02
CA GLU A 129 -6.10 9.94 4.96
C GLU A 129 -7.55 9.96 4.47
N ILE A 130 -7.90 9.11 3.50
CA ILE A 130 -9.28 8.97 3.02
C ILE A 130 -10.19 8.51 4.17
N PHE A 131 -9.80 7.44 4.87
CA PHE A 131 -10.58 6.94 6.02
C PHE A 131 -10.67 7.95 7.15
N ARG A 132 -9.55 8.62 7.50
CA ARG A 132 -9.56 9.67 8.52
C ARG A 132 -10.53 10.79 8.14
N GLY A 133 -10.41 11.32 6.91
CA GLY A 133 -11.30 12.37 6.43
C GLY A 133 -12.77 11.93 6.41
N GLY A 134 -13.06 10.71 5.95
CA GLY A 134 -14.40 10.14 5.98
C GLY A 134 -14.96 9.99 7.40
N ILE A 135 -14.17 9.48 8.36
CA ILE A 135 -14.59 9.33 9.76
C ILE A 135 -14.84 10.70 10.40
N GLU A 136 -13.98 11.69 10.14
CA GLU A 136 -14.11 13.04 10.68
C GLU A 136 -15.31 13.82 10.08
N SER A 137 -15.75 13.45 8.87
CA SER A 137 -16.91 14.07 8.22
C SER A 137 -18.25 13.62 8.81
N ILE A 138 -18.29 12.51 9.56
CA ILE A 138 -19.54 11.98 10.14
C ILE A 138 -20.06 12.92 11.23
N PRO A 139 -21.31 13.40 11.13
CA PRO A 139 -21.90 14.29 12.13
C PRO A 139 -21.94 13.66 13.52
N ARG A 140 -21.67 14.48 14.56
CA ARG A 140 -21.70 14.03 15.96
C ARG A 140 -23.03 13.40 16.36
N GLY A 141 -24.12 13.86 15.80
CA GLY A 141 -25.46 13.30 16.04
C GLY A 141 -25.57 11.80 15.73
N GLN A 142 -24.78 11.25 14.80
CA GLN A 142 -24.74 9.81 14.54
C GLN A 142 -24.15 9.03 15.72
N TYR A 143 -23.13 9.58 16.35
CA TYR A 143 -22.52 9.00 17.55
C TYR A 143 -23.42 9.10 18.77
N GLU A 144 -24.13 10.24 18.92
CA GLU A 144 -25.10 10.48 20.01
C GLU A 144 -26.32 9.57 19.88
N ALA A 145 -26.85 9.42 18.66
CA ALA A 145 -27.96 8.50 18.40
C ALA A 145 -27.59 7.04 18.68
N ALA A 146 -26.38 6.61 18.26
CA ALA A 146 -25.89 5.28 18.57
C ALA A 146 -25.74 5.05 20.08
N ALA A 147 -25.24 6.05 20.81
CA ALA A 147 -25.10 5.99 22.26
C ALA A 147 -26.49 5.92 22.95
N ALA A 148 -27.48 6.67 22.47
CA ALA A 148 -28.86 6.63 22.99
C ALA A 148 -29.52 5.25 22.80
N LEU A 149 -29.14 4.53 21.72
CA LEU A 149 -29.56 3.14 21.47
C LEU A 149 -28.75 2.10 22.26
N GLY A 150 -27.85 2.51 23.15
CA GLY A 150 -27.01 1.61 23.95
C GLY A 150 -25.94 0.87 23.16
N MET A 151 -25.57 1.32 21.96
CA MET A 151 -24.53 0.67 21.14
C MET A 151 -23.15 0.88 21.74
N THR A 152 -22.34 -0.17 21.75
CA THR A 152 -20.93 -0.07 22.11
C THR A 152 -20.15 0.71 21.04
N LYS A 153 -18.96 1.25 21.39
CA LYS A 153 -18.10 1.98 20.44
C LYS A 153 -17.75 1.14 19.21
N ALA A 154 -17.51 -0.15 19.41
CA ALA A 154 -17.22 -1.08 18.30
C ALA A 154 -18.45 -1.27 17.40
N GLN A 155 -19.63 -1.47 17.98
CA GLN A 155 -20.88 -1.59 17.22
C GLN A 155 -21.17 -0.30 16.43
N THR A 156 -21.01 0.85 17.06
CA THR A 156 -21.17 2.15 16.39
C THR A 156 -20.20 2.27 15.22
N PHE A 157 -18.93 1.95 15.45
CA PHE A 157 -17.91 2.03 14.38
C PHE A 157 -18.22 1.11 13.21
N PHE A 158 -18.39 -0.19 13.44
CA PHE A 158 -18.55 -1.17 12.35
C PHE A 158 -19.93 -1.14 11.68
N ARG A 159 -21.00 -0.77 12.41
CA ARG A 159 -22.36 -0.82 11.86
C ARG A 159 -22.88 0.53 11.34
N ILE A 160 -22.35 1.65 11.85
CA ILE A 160 -22.84 2.99 11.49
C ILE A 160 -21.78 3.80 10.77
N ILE A 161 -20.57 3.91 11.35
CA ILE A 161 -19.53 4.83 10.85
C ILE A 161 -18.85 4.26 9.62
N LEU A 162 -18.27 3.08 9.73
CA LEU A 162 -17.48 2.47 8.66
C LEU A 162 -18.27 2.30 7.34
N PRO A 163 -19.55 1.85 7.33
CA PRO A 163 -20.33 1.76 6.09
C PRO A 163 -20.63 3.09 5.41
N GLN A 164 -20.52 4.22 6.14
CA GLN A 164 -20.72 5.56 5.58
C GLN A 164 -19.40 6.15 5.05
N VAL A 165 -18.25 5.58 5.42
CA VAL A 165 -16.91 6.05 5.04
C VAL A 165 -16.39 5.31 3.81
N ILE A 166 -16.88 4.10 3.53
CA ILE A 166 -16.54 3.26 2.38
C ILE A 166 -17.53 3.50 1.25
#